data_0c0302ee98ca628da381830602e43582
#
_entry.id   0c0302ee98ca628da381830602e43582
#
_cell.length_a   1.000
_cell.length_b   1.000
_cell.length_c   1.000
_cell.angle_alpha   90.00
_cell.angle_beta   90.00
_cell.angle_gamma   90.00
#
_symmetry.space_group_name_H-M   'P 1'
#
loop_
_entity.id
_entity.type
_entity.pdbx_description
1 polymer ?
#
loop_
_entity_poly.entity_id
_entity_poly.type
_entity_poly.pdbx_seq_one_letter_code
_entity_poly.pdbx_strand_id
1 'polypeptide(L)'
;RQRQMCIRDRSDADIEFAPTKEGYVINEFSGEWIDESLSNQRPLCIMINNIVDAMPQSGISQADITYEMLVEGGITRYMCVFKDYSNLEKLGPVRSARHYYVQMANMLGGIYAHVGWSVYAESWIKDTGLNNLNGLYDSTTFYRDESRVAPHNCYTNSEKLKEGIAAAGYSTEYLGEKSKAFAFNVEDTALGSGQTANKVTTAYNDSSTRWYEYNADEKLYYRFQYGTEQIDDQTNEQLRYKNLIVMFVQYTDLGDGLQNIDWDKTGTGYYITDGEYEAISWRKDNGVVKYYTADGKQLKMNPGKTFVTVFDETKQDKIIFCLLYTSPSPRDLSTS
;
A
#
# COMPACT_ATOMS: atom_id res chain seq x y z
N ARG A 1 -5.26 21.43 54.94
CA ARG A 1 -4.13 20.79 54.19
C ARG A 1 -4.51 20.80 52.70
N GLN A 2 -4.05 21.84 52.00
CA GLN A 2 -4.14 21.92 50.55
C GLN A 2 -3.17 20.93 49.90
N ARG A 3 -3.69 20.06 49.04
CA ARG A 3 -2.86 19.25 48.10
C ARG A 3 -2.53 20.15 46.91
N GLN A 4 -1.28 20.56 46.81
CA GLN A 4 -0.71 21.14 45.61
C GLN A 4 -0.62 20.03 44.54
N MET A 5 -1.39 20.16 43.49
CA MET A 5 -1.31 19.37 42.28
C MET A 5 -0.20 19.96 41.40
N CYS A 6 0.94 19.28 41.29
CA CYS A 6 1.97 19.66 40.35
C CYS A 6 1.45 19.50 38.92
N ILE A 7 1.11 20.62 38.31
CA ILE A 7 0.96 20.73 36.86
C ILE A 7 2.38 20.71 36.31
N ARG A 8 2.75 19.59 35.65
CA ARG A 8 3.94 19.55 34.81
C ARG A 8 3.69 20.48 33.64
N ASP A 9 4.50 21.53 33.54
CA ASP A 9 4.63 22.36 32.33
C ASP A 9 4.89 21.46 31.13
N ARG A 10 3.89 21.28 30.26
CA ARG A 10 4.09 20.93 28.88
C ARG A 10 4.49 22.22 28.18
N SER A 11 5.70 22.23 27.63
CA SER A 11 6.17 23.31 26.78
C SER A 11 5.19 23.47 25.60
N ASP A 12 4.66 24.68 25.43
CA ASP A 12 3.73 25.08 24.34
C ASP A 12 4.37 25.06 22.94
N ALA A 13 5.48 24.32 22.74
CA ALA A 13 6.29 24.38 21.54
C ALA A 13 5.88 23.36 20.44
N ASP A 14 4.90 22.46 20.68
CA ASP A 14 4.53 21.38 19.72
C ASP A 14 3.02 21.30 19.44
N ILE A 15 2.27 22.39 19.55
CA ILE A 15 0.91 22.44 19.01
C ILE A 15 1.03 22.94 17.56
N GLU A 16 1.46 22.03 16.67
CA GLU A 16 1.29 22.22 15.25
C GLU A 16 -0.22 22.17 14.96
N PHE A 17 -0.84 23.32 14.66
CA PHE A 17 -2.25 23.36 14.27
C PHE A 17 -2.37 22.58 12.97
N ALA A 18 -3.07 21.43 13.03
CA ALA A 18 -3.38 20.68 11.81
C ALA A 18 -4.07 21.62 10.81
N PRO A 19 -3.65 21.65 9.55
CA PRO A 19 -4.28 22.50 8.55
C PRO A 19 -5.77 22.13 8.43
N THR A 20 -6.61 23.13 8.20
CA THR A 20 -8.04 22.92 7.97
C THR A 20 -8.42 23.46 6.60
N LYS A 21 -9.28 22.73 5.89
CA LYS A 21 -9.87 23.14 4.62
C LYS A 21 -11.36 22.84 4.68
N GLU A 22 -12.19 23.86 4.51
CA GLU A 22 -13.65 23.72 4.60
C GLU A 22 -14.16 22.67 3.59
N GLY A 23 -14.97 21.72 4.08
CA GLY A 23 -15.52 20.61 3.30
C GLY A 23 -14.54 19.46 3.00
N TYR A 24 -13.34 19.48 3.59
CA TYR A 24 -12.31 18.46 3.36
C TYR A 24 -11.69 17.96 4.67
N VAL A 25 -11.19 16.74 4.60
CA VAL A 25 -10.40 16.10 5.66
C VAL A 25 -9.13 15.46 5.06
N ILE A 26 -8.16 15.19 5.91
CA ILE A 26 -6.96 14.46 5.49
C ILE A 26 -7.28 12.95 5.42
N ASN A 27 -6.95 12.34 4.29
CA ASN A 27 -7.00 10.90 4.09
C ASN A 27 -5.91 10.23 4.93
N GLU A 28 -6.28 9.34 5.83
CA GLU A 28 -5.38 8.63 6.73
C GLU A 28 -4.42 7.65 6.02
N PHE A 29 -4.63 7.37 4.72
CA PHE A 29 -3.81 6.47 3.93
C PHE A 29 -2.89 7.16 2.91
N SER A 30 -3.19 8.41 2.54
CA SER A 30 -2.35 9.15 1.59
C SER A 30 -1.89 10.52 2.08
N GLY A 31 -2.44 11.03 3.18
CA GLY A 31 -2.15 12.38 3.65
C GLY A 31 -2.73 13.49 2.76
N GLU A 32 -3.48 13.16 1.72
CA GLU A 32 -4.09 14.10 0.80
C GLU A 32 -5.47 14.56 1.29
N TRP A 33 -5.92 15.70 0.77
CA TRP A 33 -7.26 16.20 1.06
C TRP A 33 -8.34 15.41 0.32
N ILE A 34 -9.33 14.92 1.06
CA ILE A 34 -10.52 14.24 0.52
C ILE A 34 -11.78 14.92 1.02
N ASP A 35 -12.91 14.69 0.36
CA ASP A 35 -14.22 15.17 0.77
C ASP A 35 -14.54 14.71 2.20
N GLU A 36 -15.06 15.62 3.04
CA GLU A 36 -15.35 15.35 4.45
C GLU A 36 -16.37 14.23 4.67
N SER A 37 -17.26 13.99 3.70
CA SER A 37 -18.22 12.87 3.75
C SER A 37 -17.54 11.50 3.84
N LEU A 38 -16.29 11.39 3.37
CA LEU A 38 -15.49 10.18 3.44
C LEU A 38 -14.73 10.04 4.76
N SER A 39 -14.83 11.02 5.66
CA SER A 39 -14.02 11.05 6.89
C SER A 39 -14.11 9.76 7.70
N ASN A 40 -15.30 9.18 7.86
CA ASN A 40 -15.52 7.95 8.63
C ASN A 40 -15.59 6.68 7.79
N GLN A 41 -15.41 6.77 6.45
CA GLN A 41 -15.46 5.62 5.57
C GLN A 41 -14.31 4.63 5.86
N ARG A 42 -14.64 3.35 5.96
CA ARG A 42 -13.67 2.26 6.03
C ARG A 42 -13.00 2.07 4.66
N PRO A 43 -11.71 1.73 4.62
CA PRO A 43 -11.07 1.45 3.34
C PRO A 43 -11.56 0.12 2.76
N LEU A 44 -11.53 0.04 1.45
CA LEU A 44 -11.52 -1.23 0.72
C LEU A 44 -10.09 -1.76 0.67
N CYS A 45 -9.89 -3.01 1.07
CA CYS A 45 -8.63 -3.74 0.92
C CYS A 45 -8.86 -4.91 -0.04
N ILE A 46 -8.33 -4.86 -1.25
CA ILE A 46 -8.63 -5.85 -2.29
C ILE A 46 -7.39 -6.55 -2.81
N MET A 47 -7.49 -7.87 -2.97
CA MET A 47 -6.42 -8.71 -3.49
C MET A 47 -6.36 -8.66 -5.02
N ILE A 48 -5.22 -8.25 -5.55
CA ILE A 48 -4.99 -8.13 -6.99
C ILE A 48 -3.88 -9.10 -7.43
N ASN A 49 -4.11 -9.76 -8.54
CA ASN A 49 -3.15 -10.64 -9.18
C ASN A 49 -1.96 -9.86 -9.74
N ASN A 50 -0.74 -10.41 -9.58
CA ASN A 50 0.49 -9.78 -10.06
C ASN A 50 1.42 -10.77 -10.76
N ILE A 51 0.88 -11.57 -11.65
CA ILE A 51 1.68 -12.39 -12.59
C ILE A 51 1.54 -11.82 -14.00
N VAL A 52 2.44 -12.22 -14.91
CA VAL A 52 2.46 -11.70 -16.28
C VAL A 52 1.13 -11.85 -17.01
N ASP A 53 0.45 -12.99 -16.82
CA ASP A 53 -0.85 -13.28 -17.46
C ASP A 53 -2.01 -12.40 -16.93
N ALA A 54 -1.79 -11.70 -15.82
CA ALA A 54 -2.76 -10.77 -15.26
C ALA A 54 -2.59 -9.34 -15.78
N MET A 55 -1.53 -9.08 -16.54
CA MET A 55 -1.25 -7.72 -17.06
C MET A 55 -2.11 -7.40 -18.30
N PRO A 56 -2.47 -6.13 -18.50
CA PRO A 56 -2.43 -5.07 -17.50
C PRO A 56 -3.51 -5.24 -16.43
N GLN A 57 -3.23 -4.79 -15.19
CA GLN A 57 -4.28 -4.69 -14.17
C GLN A 57 -5.15 -3.47 -14.42
N SER A 58 -6.35 -3.47 -13.83
CA SER A 58 -7.32 -2.39 -13.98
C SER A 58 -7.62 -1.73 -12.65
N GLY A 59 -7.64 -0.40 -12.59
CA GLY A 59 -8.10 0.43 -11.47
C GLY A 59 -7.10 0.57 -10.32
N ILE A 60 -5.96 -0.10 -10.36
CA ILE A 60 -5.00 -0.12 -9.25
C ILE A 60 -4.23 1.19 -9.07
N SER A 61 -4.15 2.03 -10.10
CA SER A 61 -3.54 3.37 -10.02
C SER A 61 -4.30 4.31 -9.10
N GLN A 62 -5.55 4.01 -8.77
CA GLN A 62 -6.39 4.83 -7.88
C GLN A 62 -6.21 4.48 -6.40
N ALA A 63 -5.50 3.40 -6.07
CA ALA A 63 -5.23 3.01 -4.69
C ALA A 63 -4.38 4.05 -3.95
N ASP A 64 -4.72 4.31 -2.69
CA ASP A 64 -3.92 5.14 -1.79
C ASP A 64 -2.62 4.43 -1.40
N ILE A 65 -2.74 3.12 -1.11
CA ILE A 65 -1.60 2.27 -0.76
C ILE A 65 -1.70 0.95 -1.54
N THR A 66 -0.56 0.49 -2.04
CA THR A 66 -0.42 -0.85 -2.61
C THR A 66 0.64 -1.62 -1.84
N TYR A 67 0.24 -2.73 -1.21
CA TYR A 67 1.18 -3.69 -0.61
C TYR A 67 1.50 -4.79 -1.62
N GLU A 68 2.79 -5.10 -1.77
CA GLU A 68 3.27 -6.26 -2.52
C GLU A 68 3.97 -7.22 -1.57
N MET A 69 3.52 -8.49 -1.53
CA MET A 69 4.11 -9.54 -0.69
C MET A 69 4.23 -10.83 -1.49
N LEU A 70 5.24 -11.63 -1.14
CA LEU A 70 5.39 -12.98 -1.66
C LEU A 70 4.17 -13.84 -1.28
N VAL A 71 3.81 -14.71 -2.18
CA VAL A 71 2.89 -15.82 -1.98
C VAL A 71 3.59 -17.12 -2.42
N GLU A 72 2.86 -18.19 -2.61
CA GLU A 72 3.42 -19.46 -3.06
C GLU A 72 4.14 -19.36 -4.42
N GLY A 73 5.10 -20.25 -4.67
CA GLY A 73 5.79 -20.38 -5.94
C GLY A 73 6.71 -19.20 -6.30
N GLY A 74 7.08 -18.36 -5.33
CA GLY A 74 7.95 -17.21 -5.56
C GLY A 74 7.30 -16.05 -6.33
N ILE A 75 5.98 -16.11 -6.56
CA ILE A 75 5.20 -15.01 -7.14
C ILE A 75 4.74 -14.03 -6.07
N THR A 76 4.27 -12.87 -6.48
CA THR A 76 3.69 -11.87 -5.57
C THR A 76 2.23 -11.61 -5.91
N ARG A 77 1.52 -11.02 -4.95
CA ARG A 77 0.21 -10.40 -5.15
C ARG A 77 0.25 -8.98 -4.63
N TYR A 78 -0.77 -8.20 -5.02
CA TYR A 78 -1.02 -6.92 -4.39
C TYR A 78 -2.21 -7.00 -3.45
N MET A 79 -2.18 -6.20 -2.40
CA MET A 79 -3.36 -5.72 -1.71
C MET A 79 -3.44 -4.22 -1.92
N CYS A 80 -4.42 -3.77 -2.66
CA CYS A 80 -4.68 -2.37 -2.91
C CYS A 80 -5.67 -1.83 -1.87
N VAL A 81 -5.36 -0.68 -1.29
CA VAL A 81 -6.14 -0.01 -0.25
C VAL A 81 -6.71 1.29 -0.81
N PHE A 82 -8.02 1.43 -0.76
CA PHE A 82 -8.74 2.61 -1.27
C PHE A 82 -9.57 3.21 -0.13
N LYS A 83 -9.35 4.47 0.20
CA LYS A 83 -10.24 5.25 1.06
C LYS A 83 -11.50 5.61 0.30
N ASP A 84 -11.35 6.14 -0.90
CA ASP A 84 -12.43 6.39 -1.84
C ASP A 84 -12.47 5.30 -2.91
N TYR A 85 -13.53 4.52 -2.93
CA TYR A 85 -13.80 3.49 -3.94
C TYR A 85 -15.11 3.75 -4.68
N SER A 86 -15.55 5.01 -4.76
CA SER A 86 -16.81 5.42 -5.40
C SER A 86 -16.74 5.53 -6.92
N ASN A 87 -15.53 5.64 -7.50
CA ASN A 87 -15.31 5.92 -8.92
C ASN A 87 -14.42 4.87 -9.62
N LEU A 88 -14.53 3.60 -9.23
CA LEU A 88 -13.80 2.51 -9.86
C LEU A 88 -14.67 1.87 -10.95
N GLU A 89 -14.35 2.09 -12.21
CA GLU A 89 -15.12 1.51 -13.34
C GLU A 89 -14.84 0.03 -13.51
N LYS A 90 -13.57 -0.39 -13.27
CA LYS A 90 -13.14 -1.78 -13.33
C LYS A 90 -11.94 -1.96 -12.41
N LEU A 91 -11.97 -2.95 -11.54
CA LEU A 91 -10.90 -3.23 -10.59
C LEU A 91 -10.56 -4.73 -10.59
N GLY A 92 -9.28 -5.04 -10.83
CA GLY A 92 -8.79 -6.41 -10.83
C GLY A 92 -7.59 -6.65 -11.76
N PRO A 93 -7.30 -7.91 -12.10
CA PRO A 93 -7.99 -9.15 -11.72
C PRO A 93 -7.82 -9.50 -10.23
N VAL A 94 -8.94 -9.82 -9.59
CA VAL A 94 -8.98 -10.15 -8.15
C VAL A 94 -8.49 -11.58 -7.91
N ARG A 95 -7.77 -11.80 -6.80
CA ARG A 95 -7.16 -13.10 -6.47
C ARG A 95 -7.34 -13.48 -5.01
N SER A 96 -6.82 -14.68 -4.70
CA SER A 96 -7.04 -15.35 -3.43
C SER A 96 -6.31 -14.67 -2.26
N ALA A 97 -6.97 -14.70 -1.11
CA ALA A 97 -6.44 -14.24 0.16
C ALA A 97 -5.29 -15.12 0.67
N ARG A 98 -4.39 -14.49 1.42
CA ARG A 98 -3.40 -15.13 2.29
C ARG A 98 -3.51 -14.48 3.67
N HIS A 99 -3.34 -15.25 4.73
CA HIS A 99 -3.67 -14.80 6.09
C HIS A 99 -2.91 -13.54 6.52
N TYR A 100 -1.66 -13.37 6.13
CA TYR A 100 -0.89 -12.15 6.46
C TYR A 100 -1.40 -10.89 5.75
N TYR A 101 -2.01 -11.01 4.57
CA TYR A 101 -2.76 -9.91 3.94
C TYR A 101 -4.07 -9.62 4.67
N VAL A 102 -4.78 -10.68 5.07
CA VAL A 102 -6.02 -10.56 5.85
C VAL A 102 -5.75 -9.84 7.17
N GLN A 103 -4.65 -10.20 7.84
CA GLN A 103 -4.22 -9.55 9.08
C GLN A 103 -3.89 -8.07 8.85
N MET A 104 -3.21 -7.73 7.75
CA MET A 104 -2.92 -6.34 7.39
C MET A 104 -4.22 -5.57 7.13
N ALA A 105 -5.15 -6.11 6.36
CA ALA A 105 -6.45 -5.49 6.10
C ALA A 105 -7.24 -5.24 7.39
N ASN A 106 -7.18 -6.18 8.34
CA ASN A 106 -7.80 -6.03 9.65
C ASN A 106 -7.15 -4.90 10.46
N MET A 107 -5.82 -4.79 10.47
CA MET A 107 -5.11 -3.70 11.13
C MET A 107 -5.48 -2.32 10.56
N LEU A 108 -5.81 -2.24 9.27
CA LEU A 108 -6.27 -1.03 8.61
C LEU A 108 -7.77 -0.75 8.81
N GLY A 109 -8.52 -1.68 9.42
CA GLY A 109 -9.97 -1.57 9.61
C GLY A 109 -10.77 -1.75 8.31
N GLY A 110 -10.19 -2.40 7.30
CA GLY A 110 -10.73 -2.50 5.95
C GLY A 110 -11.90 -3.48 5.81
N ILE A 111 -12.68 -3.29 4.74
CA ILE A 111 -13.54 -4.33 4.16
C ILE A 111 -12.65 -5.08 3.17
N TYR A 112 -12.53 -6.41 3.35
CA TYR A 112 -11.58 -7.21 2.59
C TYR A 112 -12.24 -7.89 1.41
N ALA A 113 -11.72 -7.69 0.19
CA ALA A 113 -12.27 -8.27 -1.04
C ALA A 113 -11.25 -9.21 -1.72
N HIS A 114 -11.69 -10.42 -2.07
CA HIS A 114 -10.83 -11.45 -2.63
C HIS A 114 -11.62 -12.52 -3.39
N VAL A 115 -10.93 -13.40 -4.11
CA VAL A 115 -11.54 -14.55 -4.77
C VAL A 115 -10.79 -15.82 -4.36
N GLY A 116 -11.36 -16.59 -3.46
CA GLY A 116 -10.72 -17.75 -2.83
C GLY A 116 -9.72 -17.37 -1.75
N TRP A 117 -9.22 -18.37 -1.05
CA TRP A 117 -8.31 -18.24 0.08
C TRP A 117 -7.41 -19.47 0.25
N SER A 118 -6.34 -19.34 1.02
CA SER A 118 -5.64 -20.48 1.62
C SER A 118 -6.39 -20.96 2.86
N VAL A 119 -6.13 -22.18 3.29
CA VAL A 119 -6.72 -22.74 4.52
C VAL A 119 -6.46 -21.85 5.74
N TYR A 120 -5.28 -21.26 5.84
CA TYR A 120 -4.92 -20.34 6.93
C TYR A 120 -5.69 -19.02 6.87
N ALA A 121 -5.90 -18.47 5.67
CA ALA A 121 -6.68 -17.26 5.49
C ALA A 121 -8.16 -17.49 5.81
N GLU A 122 -8.72 -18.63 5.37
CA GLU A 122 -10.07 -19.04 5.67
C GLU A 122 -10.29 -19.17 7.18
N SER A 123 -9.39 -19.90 7.87
CA SER A 123 -9.46 -20.06 9.33
C SER A 123 -9.43 -18.71 10.03
N TRP A 124 -8.45 -17.86 9.68
CA TRP A 124 -8.29 -16.56 10.32
C TRP A 124 -9.51 -15.65 10.13
N ILE A 125 -10.10 -15.62 8.92
CA ILE A 125 -11.31 -14.84 8.64
C ILE A 125 -12.49 -15.34 9.47
N LYS A 126 -12.68 -16.68 9.56
CA LYS A 126 -13.75 -17.29 10.36
C LYS A 126 -13.59 -17.02 11.85
N ASP A 127 -12.36 -17.13 12.36
CA ASP A 127 -12.06 -16.98 13.78
C ASP A 127 -12.24 -15.53 14.26
N THR A 128 -11.94 -14.56 13.39
CA THR A 128 -12.01 -13.13 13.73
C THR A 128 -13.30 -12.45 13.30
N GLY A 129 -14.06 -13.05 12.40
CA GLY A 129 -15.27 -12.45 11.84
C GLY A 129 -14.98 -11.22 10.96
N LEU A 130 -13.78 -11.13 10.35
CA LEU A 130 -13.46 -10.03 9.47
C LEU A 130 -14.46 -9.88 8.34
N ASN A 131 -14.98 -8.68 8.14
CA ASN A 131 -15.86 -8.38 7.01
C ASN A 131 -15.12 -8.64 5.69
N ASN A 132 -15.57 -9.61 4.92
CA ASN A 132 -14.94 -9.98 3.66
C ASN A 132 -15.95 -10.31 2.57
N LEU A 133 -15.58 -10.01 1.33
CA LEU A 133 -16.31 -10.31 0.12
C LEU A 133 -15.51 -11.36 -0.66
N ASN A 134 -16.06 -12.56 -0.82
CA ASN A 134 -15.35 -13.67 -1.46
C ASN A 134 -16.03 -14.07 -2.77
N GLY A 135 -15.41 -13.76 -3.89
CA GLY A 135 -15.92 -14.01 -5.23
C GLY A 135 -16.05 -15.50 -5.62
N LEU A 136 -15.71 -16.45 -4.73
CA LEU A 136 -16.10 -17.85 -4.91
C LEU A 136 -17.58 -18.07 -4.61
N TYR A 137 -18.17 -17.25 -3.75
CA TYR A 137 -19.55 -17.42 -3.25
C TYR A 137 -20.41 -16.19 -3.51
N ASP A 138 -19.83 -15.10 -3.95
CA ASP A 138 -20.47 -13.80 -4.13
C ASP A 138 -20.41 -13.34 -5.58
N SER A 139 -21.50 -13.56 -6.32
CA SER A 139 -21.70 -13.09 -7.69
C SER A 139 -22.27 -11.67 -7.76
N THR A 140 -22.67 -11.08 -6.64
CA THR A 140 -23.16 -9.70 -6.55
C THR A 140 -21.99 -8.73 -6.68
N THR A 141 -20.93 -8.96 -5.89
CA THR A 141 -19.74 -8.09 -5.84
C THR A 141 -18.82 -8.29 -7.05
N PHE A 142 -18.75 -9.50 -7.61
CA PHE A 142 -17.76 -9.86 -8.62
C PHE A 142 -18.39 -10.33 -9.92
N TYR A 143 -17.65 -10.14 -11.02
CA TYR A 143 -18.01 -10.65 -12.33
C TYR A 143 -16.79 -11.22 -13.06
N ARG A 144 -17.03 -12.02 -14.10
CA ARG A 144 -15.99 -12.53 -14.99
C ARG A 144 -15.96 -11.72 -16.26
N ASP A 145 -14.77 -11.23 -16.61
CA ASP A 145 -14.51 -10.60 -17.91
C ASP A 145 -14.19 -11.71 -18.91
N GLU A 146 -15.10 -11.96 -19.86
CA GLU A 146 -14.98 -13.02 -20.85
C GLU A 146 -13.89 -12.74 -21.90
N SER A 147 -13.40 -11.50 -21.99
CA SER A 147 -12.27 -11.14 -22.85
C SER A 147 -10.92 -11.63 -22.30
N ARG A 148 -10.89 -12.06 -21.03
CA ARG A 148 -9.70 -12.52 -20.31
C ARG A 148 -9.81 -14.01 -19.97
N VAL A 149 -8.65 -14.67 -19.91
CA VAL A 149 -8.60 -16.11 -19.61
C VAL A 149 -8.66 -16.36 -18.09
N ALA A 150 -9.53 -17.30 -17.67
CA ALA A 150 -9.58 -17.73 -16.28
C ALA A 150 -8.23 -18.39 -15.89
N PRO A 151 -7.76 -18.22 -14.65
CA PRO A 151 -8.38 -17.57 -13.48
C PRO A 151 -8.06 -16.06 -13.36
N HIS A 152 -7.56 -15.40 -14.42
CA HIS A 152 -7.10 -14.00 -14.41
C HIS A 152 -8.17 -13.03 -14.93
N ASN A 153 -9.44 -13.36 -14.72
CA ASN A 153 -10.57 -12.67 -15.32
C ASN A 153 -11.68 -12.27 -14.34
N CYS A 154 -11.41 -12.27 -13.02
CA CYS A 154 -12.38 -11.84 -12.03
C CYS A 154 -12.18 -10.38 -11.67
N TYR A 155 -13.22 -9.57 -11.78
CA TYR A 155 -13.21 -8.13 -11.57
C TYR A 155 -14.39 -7.68 -10.70
N THR A 156 -14.30 -6.45 -10.23
CA THR A 156 -15.37 -5.71 -9.57
C THR A 156 -15.37 -4.25 -10.05
N ASN A 157 -16.30 -3.45 -9.55
CA ASN A 157 -16.36 -2.01 -9.74
C ASN A 157 -17.10 -1.36 -8.56
N SER A 158 -17.19 -0.04 -8.53
CA SER A 158 -17.82 0.70 -7.42
C SER A 158 -19.27 0.32 -7.17
N GLU A 159 -20.06 0.12 -8.22
CA GLU A 159 -21.47 -0.27 -8.10
C GLU A 159 -21.59 -1.65 -7.45
N LYS A 160 -20.88 -2.62 -7.99
CA LYS A 160 -20.85 -4.00 -7.45
C LYS A 160 -20.32 -4.08 -6.04
N LEU A 161 -19.30 -3.32 -5.70
CA LEU A 161 -18.79 -3.22 -4.33
C LEU A 161 -19.86 -2.68 -3.37
N LYS A 162 -20.57 -1.61 -3.77
CA LYS A 162 -21.66 -1.04 -2.99
C LYS A 162 -22.79 -2.05 -2.78
N GLU A 163 -23.21 -2.74 -3.82
CA GLU A 163 -24.25 -3.77 -3.76
C GLU A 163 -23.81 -4.95 -2.87
N GLY A 164 -22.59 -5.46 -3.05
CA GLY A 164 -22.05 -6.58 -2.28
C GLY A 164 -21.88 -6.27 -0.79
N ILE A 165 -21.37 -5.08 -0.46
CA ILE A 165 -21.22 -4.60 0.92
C ILE A 165 -22.61 -4.51 1.59
N ALA A 166 -23.60 -3.96 0.89
CA ALA A 166 -24.96 -3.83 1.38
C ALA A 166 -25.62 -5.20 1.55
N ALA A 167 -25.47 -6.12 0.59
CA ALA A 167 -26.00 -7.48 0.64
C ALA A 167 -25.40 -8.29 1.79
N ALA A 168 -24.11 -8.08 2.09
CA ALA A 168 -23.42 -8.69 3.22
C ALA A 168 -23.79 -8.06 4.58
N GLY A 169 -24.50 -6.94 4.60
CA GLY A 169 -24.87 -6.22 5.81
C GLY A 169 -23.69 -5.55 6.52
N TYR A 170 -22.61 -5.24 5.80
CA TYR A 170 -21.43 -4.60 6.38
C TYR A 170 -21.58 -3.08 6.46
N SER A 171 -21.13 -2.51 7.59
CA SER A 171 -21.00 -1.06 7.69
C SER A 171 -19.86 -0.56 6.80
N THR A 172 -20.12 0.50 6.04
CA THR A 172 -19.09 1.24 5.29
C THR A 172 -18.35 2.23 6.18
N GLU A 173 -18.80 2.46 7.40
CA GLU A 173 -18.19 3.37 8.36
C GLU A 173 -17.44 2.60 9.45
N TYR A 174 -16.39 3.20 9.98
CA TYR A 174 -15.73 2.70 11.18
C TYR A 174 -16.70 2.66 12.36
N LEU A 175 -16.74 1.52 13.05
CA LEU A 175 -17.51 1.34 14.29
C LEU A 175 -16.70 1.70 15.55
N GLY A 176 -15.45 2.09 15.39
CA GLY A 176 -14.50 2.43 16.43
C GLY A 176 -13.45 3.43 15.94
N GLU A 177 -12.26 3.39 16.53
CA GLU A 177 -11.17 4.27 16.11
C GLU A 177 -10.67 3.92 14.71
N LYS A 178 -10.35 4.94 13.93
CA LYS A 178 -9.68 4.80 12.64
C LYS A 178 -8.28 4.25 12.80
N SER A 179 -7.78 3.57 11.78
CA SER A 179 -6.38 3.14 11.75
C SER A 179 -5.44 4.35 11.85
N LYS A 180 -4.43 4.21 12.72
CA LYS A 180 -3.34 5.19 12.89
C LYS A 180 -2.01 4.60 12.42
N ALA A 181 -2.05 3.76 11.36
CA ALA A 181 -0.87 3.11 10.81
C ALA A 181 0.13 4.11 10.23
N PHE A 182 -0.36 5.19 9.64
CA PHE A 182 0.44 6.19 8.95
C PHE A 182 0.33 7.56 9.60
N ALA A 183 1.40 8.34 9.47
CA ALA A 183 1.43 9.77 9.77
C ALA A 183 2.03 10.50 8.55
N PHE A 184 1.57 11.72 8.32
CA PHE A 184 1.97 12.49 7.14
C PHE A 184 2.49 13.87 7.54
N ASN A 185 3.42 14.38 6.74
CA ASN A 185 3.78 15.79 6.75
C ASN A 185 2.58 16.61 6.25
N VAL A 186 2.52 17.87 6.70
CA VAL A 186 1.50 18.81 6.21
C VAL A 186 1.70 19.14 4.75
N GLU A 187 2.97 19.29 4.36
CA GLU A 187 3.43 19.60 3.01
C GLU A 187 4.56 18.67 2.61
N ASP A 188 4.86 18.67 1.32
CA ASP A 188 5.96 17.93 0.74
C ASP A 188 7.30 18.36 1.37
N THR A 189 7.99 17.44 2.00
CA THR A 189 9.20 17.70 2.80
C THR A 189 10.34 16.82 2.31
N ALA A 190 11.45 17.44 1.90
CA ALA A 190 12.65 16.70 1.50
C ALA A 190 13.23 15.91 2.68
N LEU A 191 13.74 14.70 2.44
CA LEU A 191 14.40 13.90 3.47
C LEU A 191 15.68 14.55 3.95
N GLY A 192 16.47 15.14 3.05
CA GLY A 192 17.78 15.69 3.36
C GLY A 192 18.78 14.65 3.84
N SER A 193 18.58 13.39 3.45
CA SER A 193 19.42 12.27 3.85
C SER A 193 20.76 12.25 3.11
N GLY A 194 20.79 12.87 1.92
CA GLY A 194 21.92 12.82 0.98
C GLY A 194 22.11 11.43 0.33
N GLN A 195 21.17 10.50 0.56
CA GLN A 195 21.18 9.15 -0.01
C GLN A 195 20.31 9.12 -1.25
N THR A 196 20.92 9.02 -2.42
CA THR A 196 20.20 9.12 -3.70
C THR A 196 19.44 7.84 -4.04
N ALA A 197 18.19 8.00 -4.50
CA ALA A 197 17.29 6.92 -4.93
C ALA A 197 16.55 7.30 -6.22
N ASN A 198 17.26 7.70 -7.27
CA ASN A 198 16.62 8.05 -8.55
C ASN A 198 16.11 6.80 -9.28
N LYS A 199 16.74 5.65 -9.05
CA LYS A 199 16.25 4.35 -9.48
C LYS A 199 16.29 3.40 -8.30
N VAL A 200 15.16 2.73 -8.04
CA VAL A 200 15.03 1.73 -6.97
C VAL A 200 14.67 0.41 -7.61
N THR A 201 15.53 -0.59 -7.47
CA THR A 201 15.28 -1.95 -7.98
C THR A 201 14.92 -2.86 -6.84
N THR A 202 13.86 -3.69 -7.04
CA THR A 202 13.40 -4.70 -6.09
C THR A 202 13.26 -6.04 -6.83
N ALA A 203 14.17 -6.99 -6.60
CA ALA A 203 14.18 -8.28 -7.30
C ALA A 203 13.83 -9.40 -6.33
N TYR A 204 12.58 -9.84 -6.30
CA TYR A 204 12.15 -10.98 -5.48
C TYR A 204 12.82 -12.29 -5.92
N ASN A 205 13.11 -12.44 -7.21
CA ASN A 205 13.91 -13.48 -7.82
C ASN A 205 14.47 -13.00 -9.17
N ASP A 206 15.34 -13.78 -9.80
CA ASP A 206 16.05 -13.37 -11.02
C ASP A 206 15.13 -13.15 -12.24
N SER A 207 13.96 -13.79 -12.27
CA SER A 207 12.96 -13.63 -13.35
C SER A 207 11.90 -12.57 -13.06
N SER A 208 11.96 -11.93 -11.90
CA SER A 208 10.88 -11.10 -11.37
C SER A 208 11.41 -9.77 -10.86
N THR A 209 12.22 -9.09 -11.68
CA THR A 209 12.76 -7.78 -11.38
C THR A 209 11.71 -6.71 -11.59
N ARG A 210 11.60 -5.84 -10.61
CA ARG A 210 10.77 -4.65 -10.62
C ARG A 210 11.67 -3.48 -10.32
N TRP A 211 11.34 -2.30 -10.88
CA TRP A 211 12.06 -1.09 -10.52
C TRP A 211 11.15 0.12 -10.61
N TYR A 212 11.65 1.18 -10.03
CA TYR A 212 11.03 2.50 -10.06
C TYR A 212 12.06 3.50 -10.56
N GLU A 213 11.61 4.46 -11.35
CA GLU A 213 12.40 5.59 -11.81
C GLU A 213 11.77 6.90 -11.34
N TYR A 214 12.57 7.74 -10.69
CA TYR A 214 12.12 9.01 -10.15
C TYR A 214 12.05 10.06 -11.23
N ASN A 215 10.91 10.69 -11.38
CA ASN A 215 10.69 11.87 -12.18
C ASN A 215 10.75 13.09 -11.27
N ALA A 216 11.80 13.94 -11.42
CA ALA A 216 12.03 15.09 -10.56
C ALA A 216 11.04 16.24 -10.81
N ASP A 217 10.49 16.36 -12.00
CA ASP A 217 9.54 17.43 -12.33
C ASP A 217 8.17 17.17 -11.65
N GLU A 218 7.75 15.92 -11.62
CA GLU A 218 6.48 15.51 -10.99
C GLU A 218 6.67 15.06 -9.53
N LYS A 219 7.91 14.81 -9.12
CA LYS A 219 8.29 14.25 -7.81
C LYS A 219 7.61 12.90 -7.52
N LEU A 220 7.55 12.03 -8.53
CA LEU A 220 6.91 10.73 -8.48
C LEU A 220 7.85 9.63 -8.97
N TYR A 221 7.66 8.42 -8.42
CA TYR A 221 8.33 7.20 -8.85
C TYR A 221 7.45 6.42 -9.81
N TYR A 222 7.90 6.27 -11.05
CA TYR A 222 7.24 5.50 -12.10
C TYR A 222 7.64 4.04 -12.01
N ARG A 223 6.66 3.14 -12.02
CA ARG A 223 6.88 1.71 -11.81
C ARG A 223 7.04 0.96 -13.11
N PHE A 224 8.00 0.01 -13.08
CA PHE A 224 8.29 -0.95 -14.15
C PHE A 224 8.26 -2.37 -13.61
N GLN A 225 7.73 -3.30 -14.40
CA GLN A 225 7.68 -4.73 -14.11
C GLN A 225 7.67 -5.53 -15.41
N TYR A 226 8.22 -6.72 -15.39
CA TYR A 226 8.31 -7.58 -16.58
C TYR A 226 9.01 -6.93 -17.79
N GLY A 227 10.01 -6.09 -17.50
CA GLY A 227 10.82 -5.44 -18.54
C GLY A 227 10.18 -4.22 -19.20
N THR A 228 9.00 -3.77 -18.75
CA THR A 228 8.26 -2.66 -19.34
C THR A 228 7.59 -1.80 -18.27
N GLU A 229 7.06 -0.68 -18.69
CA GLU A 229 6.16 0.16 -17.88
C GLU A 229 4.96 -0.64 -17.38
N GLN A 230 4.61 -0.49 -16.12
CA GLN A 230 3.40 -1.09 -15.58
C GLN A 230 2.23 -0.12 -15.77
N ILE A 231 1.34 -0.46 -16.69
CA ILE A 231 0.20 0.38 -17.09
C ILE A 231 -1.06 -0.09 -16.38
N ASP A 232 -1.89 0.87 -15.92
CA ASP A 232 -3.26 0.63 -15.51
C ASP A 232 -4.19 0.67 -16.72
N ASP A 233 -4.91 -0.42 -16.97
CA ASP A 233 -5.82 -0.58 -18.11
C ASP A 233 -6.99 0.43 -18.11
N GLN A 234 -7.39 0.95 -16.93
CA GLN A 234 -8.50 1.89 -16.82
C GLN A 234 -8.10 3.32 -17.18
N THR A 235 -6.93 3.74 -16.73
CA THR A 235 -6.45 5.11 -16.94
C THR A 235 -5.52 5.21 -18.15
N ASN A 236 -5.01 4.07 -18.62
CA ASN A 236 -3.95 3.97 -19.62
C ASN A 236 -2.69 4.75 -19.23
N GLU A 237 -2.47 4.93 -17.93
CA GLU A 237 -1.32 5.61 -17.37
C GLU A 237 -0.39 4.62 -16.68
N GLN A 238 0.90 4.91 -16.70
CA GLN A 238 1.89 4.17 -15.92
C GLN A 238 1.66 4.38 -14.43
N LEU A 239 1.78 3.30 -13.65
CA LEU A 239 1.70 3.38 -12.19
C LEU A 239 2.81 4.26 -11.64
N ARG A 240 2.43 5.18 -10.75
CA ARG A 240 3.33 6.15 -10.13
C ARG A 240 2.96 6.41 -8.68
N TYR A 241 3.97 6.62 -7.87
CA TYR A 241 3.85 6.76 -6.42
C TYR A 241 4.70 7.90 -5.89
N LYS A 242 4.19 8.62 -4.89
CA LYS A 242 4.96 9.65 -4.18
C LYS A 242 5.98 9.01 -3.24
N ASN A 243 5.55 7.95 -2.56
CA ASN A 243 6.33 7.28 -1.54
C ASN A 243 6.54 5.81 -1.89
N LEU A 244 7.74 5.31 -1.62
CA LEU A 244 8.02 3.89 -1.59
C LEU A 244 8.47 3.49 -0.18
N ILE A 245 7.98 2.36 0.32
CA ILE A 245 8.50 1.71 1.51
C ILE A 245 8.99 0.34 1.12
N VAL A 246 10.23 0.01 1.48
CA VAL A 246 10.73 -1.36 1.48
C VAL A 246 10.73 -1.83 2.93
N MET A 247 9.97 -2.86 3.23
CA MET A 247 9.78 -3.40 4.56
C MET A 247 10.36 -4.81 4.62
N PHE A 248 11.43 -5.02 5.38
CA PHE A 248 12.06 -6.34 5.52
C PHE A 248 11.33 -7.16 6.56
N VAL A 249 10.94 -8.37 6.17
CA VAL A 249 10.24 -9.34 7.03
C VAL A 249 10.88 -10.71 6.90
N GLN A 250 10.69 -11.54 7.90
CA GLN A 250 10.97 -12.96 7.82
C GLN A 250 9.76 -13.67 7.20
N TYR A 251 9.97 -14.25 6.01
CA TYR A 251 9.03 -15.20 5.44
C TYR A 251 9.34 -16.60 5.99
N THR A 252 8.31 -17.32 6.43
CA THR A 252 8.41 -18.68 6.93
C THR A 252 7.53 -19.59 6.08
N ASP A 253 8.12 -20.65 5.51
CA ASP A 253 7.37 -21.69 4.81
C ASP A 253 6.59 -22.54 5.84
N LEU A 254 5.29 -22.73 5.59
CA LEU A 254 4.42 -23.51 6.46
C LEU A 254 4.46 -25.02 6.15
N GLY A 255 5.33 -25.45 5.23
CA GLY A 255 5.55 -26.84 4.86
C GLY A 255 4.70 -27.35 3.69
N ASP A 256 3.85 -26.50 3.12
CA ASP A 256 2.99 -26.77 1.97
C ASP A 256 3.19 -25.75 0.83
N GLY A 257 4.31 -25.00 0.88
CA GLY A 257 4.65 -23.93 -0.06
C GLY A 257 3.96 -22.61 0.25
N LEU A 258 3.05 -22.57 1.23
CA LEU A 258 2.41 -21.34 1.69
C LEU A 258 3.34 -20.61 2.65
N GLN A 259 3.35 -19.29 2.55
CA GLN A 259 4.21 -18.42 3.38
C GLN A 259 3.45 -17.88 4.59
N ASN A 260 4.20 -17.54 5.63
CA ASN A 260 3.73 -16.81 6.80
C ASN A 260 4.61 -15.58 7.04
N ILE A 261 4.00 -14.50 7.53
CA ILE A 261 4.66 -13.33 8.10
C ILE A 261 4.12 -13.15 9.52
N ASP A 262 5.02 -13.05 10.50
CA ASP A 262 4.66 -12.75 11.88
C ASP A 262 4.73 -11.24 12.13
N TRP A 263 3.56 -10.60 12.14
CA TRP A 263 3.44 -9.16 12.34
C TRP A 263 3.72 -8.70 13.79
N ASP A 264 3.87 -9.61 14.74
CA ASP A 264 4.24 -9.26 16.13
C ASP A 264 5.76 -9.09 16.29
N LYS A 265 6.54 -9.43 15.26
CA LYS A 265 7.96 -9.11 15.17
C LYS A 265 8.20 -7.64 14.81
N THR A 266 9.45 -7.26 14.87
CA THR A 266 9.97 -5.97 14.42
C THR A 266 10.95 -6.19 13.30
N GLY A 267 11.16 -5.18 12.46
CA GLY A 267 12.16 -5.26 11.40
C GLY A 267 12.63 -3.89 10.96
N THR A 268 13.48 -3.90 9.95
CA THR A 268 14.05 -2.72 9.32
C THR A 268 13.44 -2.50 7.94
N GLY A 269 13.80 -1.41 7.29
CA GLY A 269 13.37 -1.09 5.96
C GLY A 269 13.96 0.21 5.44
N TYR A 270 13.40 0.68 4.35
CA TYR A 270 13.72 1.98 3.76
C TYR A 270 12.45 2.75 3.46
N TYR A 271 12.48 4.05 3.72
CA TYR A 271 11.52 5.01 3.22
C TYR A 271 12.17 5.80 2.10
N ILE A 272 11.47 5.95 0.99
CA ILE A 272 11.99 6.54 -0.24
C ILE A 272 10.96 7.56 -0.73
N THR A 273 11.39 8.80 -0.93
CA THR A 273 10.59 9.90 -1.48
C THR A 273 11.52 10.97 -2.07
N ASP A 274 11.04 11.75 -3.02
CA ASP A 274 11.75 12.90 -3.61
C ASP A 274 13.17 12.60 -4.09
N GLY A 275 13.42 11.40 -4.62
CA GLY A 275 14.74 11.01 -5.15
C GLY A 275 15.76 10.62 -4.10
N GLU A 276 15.38 10.54 -2.82
CA GLU A 276 16.22 10.16 -1.71
C GLU A 276 15.63 8.99 -0.92
N TYR A 277 16.47 8.32 -0.09
CA TYR A 277 16.01 7.29 0.84
C TYR A 277 16.65 7.43 2.21
N GLU A 278 15.98 6.91 3.23
CA GLU A 278 16.51 6.77 4.57
C GLU A 278 16.16 5.39 5.16
N ALA A 279 16.99 4.92 6.09
CA ALA A 279 16.72 3.70 6.83
C ALA A 279 15.63 3.94 7.88
N ILE A 280 14.69 3.00 7.95
CA ILE A 280 13.60 3.00 8.93
C ILE A 280 13.54 1.67 9.67
N SER A 281 12.73 1.64 10.72
CA SER A 281 12.27 0.41 11.35
C SER A 281 10.75 0.31 11.31
N TRP A 282 10.24 -0.90 11.49
CA TRP A 282 8.80 -1.12 11.64
C TRP A 282 8.51 -2.02 12.83
N ARG A 283 7.37 -1.85 13.44
CA ARG A 283 6.82 -2.70 14.48
C ARG A 283 5.32 -2.53 14.58
N LYS A 284 4.66 -3.52 15.16
CA LYS A 284 3.25 -3.39 15.56
C LYS A 284 3.17 -2.55 16.85
N ASP A 285 2.37 -1.50 16.80
CA ASP A 285 2.14 -0.58 17.91
C ASP A 285 0.66 -0.21 17.96
N ASN A 286 0.01 -0.41 19.11
CA ASN A 286 -1.43 -0.22 19.30
C ASN A 286 -2.26 -0.99 18.25
N GLY A 287 -1.87 -2.22 17.96
CA GLY A 287 -2.62 -3.14 17.07
C GLY A 287 -2.39 -2.93 15.58
N VAL A 288 -1.58 -1.99 15.16
CA VAL A 288 -1.26 -1.71 13.75
C VAL A 288 0.24 -1.64 13.49
N VAL A 289 0.66 -2.05 12.30
CA VAL A 289 2.06 -1.87 11.87
C VAL A 289 2.32 -0.40 11.61
N LYS A 290 3.38 0.12 12.21
CA LYS A 290 3.87 1.49 12.03
C LYS A 290 5.33 1.52 11.66
N TYR A 291 5.76 2.63 11.07
CA TYR A 291 7.13 2.88 10.64
C TYR A 291 7.77 3.98 11.50
N TYR A 292 9.08 3.85 11.73
CA TYR A 292 9.83 4.73 12.63
C TYR A 292 11.16 5.14 12.01
N THR A 293 11.52 6.38 12.19
CA THR A 293 12.83 6.93 11.83
C THR A 293 13.92 6.44 12.80
N ALA A 294 15.18 6.67 12.46
CA ALA A 294 16.31 6.22 13.26
C ALA A 294 16.34 6.79 14.68
N ASP A 295 15.75 7.96 14.93
CA ASP A 295 15.59 8.57 16.24
C ASP A 295 14.36 8.05 17.04
N GLY A 296 13.66 7.05 16.48
CA GLY A 296 12.56 6.35 17.14
C GLY A 296 11.21 7.06 17.10
N LYS A 297 11.09 8.18 16.36
CA LYS A 297 9.81 8.84 16.12
C LYS A 297 9.03 8.12 15.04
N GLN A 298 7.70 8.18 15.11
CA GLN A 298 6.89 7.67 14.01
C GLN A 298 7.23 8.42 12.72
N LEU A 299 7.50 7.69 11.64
CA LEU A 299 7.76 8.24 10.33
C LEU A 299 6.57 9.09 9.87
N LYS A 300 6.82 10.34 9.47
CA LYS A 300 5.86 11.17 8.75
C LYS A 300 6.20 11.09 7.26
N MET A 301 5.31 10.52 6.47
CA MET A 301 5.47 10.42 5.02
C MET A 301 5.02 11.71 4.32
N ASN A 302 5.49 11.94 3.11
CA ASN A 302 4.96 13.00 2.28
C ASN A 302 3.54 12.68 1.78
N PRO A 303 2.65 13.68 1.64
CA PRO A 303 1.32 13.45 1.09
C PRO A 303 1.40 12.87 -0.33
N GLY A 304 0.64 11.82 -0.59
CA GLY A 304 0.58 11.12 -1.87
C GLY A 304 0.50 9.61 -1.72
N LYS A 305 0.31 8.92 -2.84
CA LYS A 305 0.18 7.47 -2.90
C LYS A 305 1.47 6.76 -2.50
N THR A 306 1.33 5.63 -1.82
CA THR A 306 2.45 4.85 -1.31
C THR A 306 2.45 3.42 -1.85
N PHE A 307 3.61 2.93 -2.28
CA PHE A 307 3.82 1.53 -2.58
C PHE A 307 4.70 0.89 -1.49
N VAL A 308 4.21 -0.19 -0.89
CA VAL A 308 4.90 -0.92 0.17
C VAL A 308 5.35 -2.28 -0.37
N THR A 309 6.65 -2.43 -0.57
CA THR A 309 7.29 -3.70 -0.93
C THR A 309 7.65 -4.43 0.36
N VAL A 310 6.92 -5.50 0.69
CA VAL A 310 7.23 -6.36 1.83
C VAL A 310 8.19 -7.44 1.36
N PHE A 311 9.44 -7.35 1.78
CA PHE A 311 10.56 -8.05 1.19
C PHE A 311 11.24 -9.00 2.19
N ASP A 312 11.81 -10.10 1.67
CA ASP A 312 12.51 -11.08 2.49
C ASP A 312 13.78 -10.48 3.09
N GLU A 313 13.88 -10.48 4.42
CA GLU A 313 15.03 -9.94 5.15
C GLU A 313 16.36 -10.62 4.79
N THR A 314 16.32 -11.84 4.26
CA THR A 314 17.51 -12.58 3.82
C THR A 314 18.02 -12.12 2.45
N LYS A 315 17.27 -11.27 1.74
CA LYS A 315 17.57 -10.82 0.37
C LYS A 315 17.74 -9.31 0.27
N GLN A 316 18.19 -8.65 1.33
CA GLN A 316 18.35 -7.18 1.36
C GLN A 316 19.30 -6.67 0.26
N ASP A 317 20.28 -7.48 -0.13
CA ASP A 317 21.23 -7.20 -1.23
C ASP A 317 20.56 -7.08 -2.61
N LYS A 318 19.32 -7.53 -2.76
CA LYS A 318 18.52 -7.40 -3.99
C LYS A 318 17.77 -6.06 -4.09
N ILE A 319 17.84 -5.22 -3.06
CA ILE A 319 17.37 -3.83 -3.10
C ILE A 319 18.53 -2.95 -3.53
N ILE A 320 18.39 -2.31 -4.70
CA ILE A 320 19.49 -1.53 -5.31
C ILE A 320 19.00 -0.11 -5.54
N PHE A 321 19.76 0.85 -5.04
CA PHE A 321 19.57 2.28 -5.27
C PHE A 321 20.64 2.78 -6.25
N CYS A 322 20.21 3.48 -7.31
CA CYS A 322 21.12 4.01 -8.33
C CYS A 322 20.81 5.46 -8.66
N LEU A 323 21.86 6.16 -9.15
CA LEU A 323 21.69 7.38 -9.91
C LEU A 323 21.16 7.01 -11.31
N LEU A 324 20.14 7.72 -11.79
CA LEU A 324 19.83 7.71 -13.23
C LEU A 324 20.83 8.67 -13.90
N TYR A 325 21.74 8.14 -14.68
CA TYR A 325 22.48 8.98 -15.62
C TYR A 325 21.55 9.33 -16.77
N THR A 326 20.95 10.51 -16.73
CA THR A 326 20.36 11.10 -17.94
C THR A 326 21.52 11.39 -18.89
N SER A 327 21.59 10.69 -20.02
CA SER A 327 22.51 11.11 -21.10
C SER A 327 22.17 12.57 -21.41
N PRO A 328 23.20 13.48 -21.49
CA PRO A 328 22.93 14.86 -21.81
C PRO A 328 22.16 14.93 -23.13
N SER A 329 21.10 15.72 -23.14
CA SER A 329 20.29 15.93 -24.34
C SER A 329 21.23 16.40 -25.49
N PRO A 330 21.00 15.92 -26.72
CA PRO A 330 21.78 16.44 -27.88
C PRO A 330 21.75 17.96 -28.03
N ARG A 331 20.87 18.67 -27.34
CA ARG A 331 20.79 20.13 -27.31
C ARG A 331 21.87 20.78 -26.43
N ASP A 332 22.45 20.05 -25.48
CA ASP A 332 23.48 20.58 -24.57
C ASP A 332 24.90 20.51 -25.18
N LEU A 333 25.04 19.85 -26.33
CA LEU A 333 26.31 19.72 -27.08
C LEU A 333 26.50 20.76 -28.20
N SER A 334 25.61 21.74 -28.33
CA SER A 334 25.66 22.73 -29.43
C SER A 334 26.21 24.12 -29.05
N THR A 335 26.92 24.22 -27.92
CA THR A 335 27.63 25.47 -27.56
C THR A 335 29.10 25.18 -27.22
N SER A 336 29.88 24.98 -28.25
CA SER A 336 31.34 25.24 -28.22
C SER A 336 31.80 25.59 -29.62
#